data_1b3893b17430b93ea20fc6999d29b632
#
_entry.id   1b3893b17430b93ea20fc6999d29b632
#
_cell.length_a   1.000
_cell.length_b   1.000
_cell.length_c   1.000
_cell.angle_alpha   90.00
_cell.angle_beta   90.00
_cell.angle_gamma   90.00
#
_symmetry.space_group_name_H-M   'P 1'
#
loop_
_entity.id
_entity.type
_entity.pdbx_description
1 polymer ?
#
loop_
_entity_poly.entity_id
_entity_poly.type
_entity_poly.pdbx_seq_one_letter_code
_entity_poly.pdbx_strand_id
1 'polypeptide(L)'
;MFILVTGGSGSGKSEFAENIAMKLGGKMLYVATMKPYDDECLKRIERHRKMRDGKGFRTVECYTDLSEITESADTILLECMSNLTANVMFSDNNDNAFEKIIGGILNLKSENIVVVTNEISSDGIEYDGETKMYISLLGRINSALSKRA
;
A
#
# COMPACT_ATOMS: atom_id res chain seq x y z
N MET A 1 3.85 3.33 -16.08
CA MET A 1 4.44 2.04 -15.62
C MET A 1 3.83 1.66 -14.29
N PHE A 2 3.46 0.42 -14.14
CA PHE A 2 2.92 -0.10 -12.87
C PHE A 2 3.87 -1.16 -12.33
N ILE A 3 4.36 -0.95 -11.10
CA ILE A 3 5.34 -1.85 -10.45
C ILE A 3 4.77 -2.33 -9.12
N LEU A 4 4.79 -3.64 -8.91
CA LEU A 4 4.37 -4.26 -7.66
C LEU A 4 5.60 -4.81 -6.94
N VAL A 5 5.85 -4.33 -5.71
CA VAL A 5 6.96 -4.78 -4.88
C VAL A 5 6.39 -5.65 -3.76
N THR A 6 6.76 -6.93 -3.76
CA THR A 6 6.30 -7.89 -2.77
C THR A 6 7.47 -8.39 -1.93
N GLY A 7 7.16 -8.87 -0.73
CA GLY A 7 8.15 -9.44 0.15
C GLY A 7 7.61 -9.60 1.56
N GLY A 8 8.37 -10.32 2.37
CA GLY A 8 8.04 -10.51 3.78
C GLY A 8 8.32 -9.27 4.59
N SER A 9 7.81 -9.24 5.81
CA SER A 9 8.10 -8.18 6.76
C SER A 9 9.61 -8.14 7.06
N GLY A 10 10.18 -6.94 7.05
CA GLY A 10 11.60 -6.76 7.34
C GLY A 10 12.55 -7.15 6.21
N SER A 11 12.05 -7.36 5.00
CA SER A 11 12.87 -7.77 3.84
C SER A 11 13.58 -6.62 3.13
N GLY A 12 13.38 -5.37 3.58
CA GLY A 12 13.95 -4.20 2.91
C GLY A 12 13.15 -3.72 1.71
N LYS A 13 11.92 -4.20 1.53
CA LYS A 13 11.10 -3.84 0.37
C LYS A 13 10.74 -2.35 0.31
N SER A 14 10.60 -1.69 1.47
CA SER A 14 10.28 -0.26 1.52
C SER A 14 11.40 0.57 0.89
N GLU A 15 12.63 0.33 1.29
CA GLU A 15 13.79 1.03 0.73
C GLU A 15 13.95 0.72 -0.75
N PHE A 16 13.75 -0.53 -1.13
CA PHE A 16 13.79 -0.96 -2.52
C PHE A 16 12.76 -0.21 -3.38
N ALA A 17 11.53 -0.12 -2.88
CA ALA A 17 10.44 0.58 -3.56
C ALA A 17 10.71 2.08 -3.66
N GLU A 18 11.24 2.69 -2.61
CA GLU A 18 11.62 4.11 -2.62
C GLU A 18 12.69 4.38 -3.67
N ASN A 19 13.68 3.51 -3.78
CA ASN A 19 14.75 3.64 -4.77
C ASN A 19 14.20 3.54 -6.19
N ILE A 20 13.24 2.64 -6.44
CA ILE A 20 12.57 2.54 -7.74
C ILE A 20 11.82 3.83 -8.04
N ALA A 21 11.04 4.33 -7.09
CA ALA A 21 10.27 5.56 -7.28
C ALA A 21 11.18 6.75 -7.57
N MET A 22 12.31 6.85 -6.88
CA MET A 22 13.28 7.92 -7.10
C MET A 22 13.91 7.84 -8.49
N LYS A 23 14.16 6.64 -9.01
CA LYS A 23 14.68 6.45 -10.37
C LYS A 23 13.66 6.87 -11.42
N LEU A 24 12.38 6.60 -11.19
CA LEU A 24 11.30 7.05 -12.06
C LEU A 24 11.14 8.56 -12.01
N GLY A 25 11.32 9.14 -10.84
CA GLY A 25 11.50 10.56 -10.63
C GLY A 25 10.28 11.44 -10.86
N GLY A 26 10.56 12.72 -11.11
CA GLY A 26 9.53 13.72 -11.25
C GLY A 26 8.91 14.12 -9.93
N LYS A 27 7.65 14.57 -9.96
CA LYS A 27 6.89 14.86 -8.76
C LYS A 27 6.49 13.53 -8.12
N MET A 28 6.98 13.28 -6.90
CA MET A 28 6.77 12.01 -6.20
C MET A 28 5.80 12.17 -5.05
N LEU A 29 4.75 11.36 -5.05
CA LEU A 29 3.75 11.32 -3.98
C LEU A 29 3.87 9.99 -3.24
N TYR A 30 3.97 10.06 -1.91
CA TYR A 30 3.96 8.88 -1.04
C TYR A 30 2.60 8.78 -0.39
N VAL A 31 1.90 7.68 -0.64
CA VAL A 31 0.61 7.42 -0.02
C VAL A 31 0.81 6.52 1.18
N ALA A 32 0.61 7.09 2.37
CA ALA A 32 0.78 6.39 3.65
C ALA A 32 -0.58 5.84 4.09
N THR A 33 -0.65 4.52 4.24
CA THR A 33 -1.91 3.83 4.58
C THR A 33 -1.97 3.34 6.02
N MET A 34 -0.87 3.40 6.78
CA MET A 34 -0.84 2.91 8.16
C MET A 34 -1.52 3.88 9.11
N LYS A 35 -2.55 3.41 9.80
CA LYS A 35 -3.20 4.19 10.86
C LYS A 35 -2.37 4.15 12.14
N PRO A 36 -2.33 5.28 12.90
CA PRO A 36 -1.60 5.32 14.18
C PRO A 36 -2.44 4.73 15.31
N TYR A 37 -2.62 3.40 15.32
CA TYR A 37 -3.47 2.74 16.32
C TYR A 37 -2.84 2.70 17.72
N ASP A 38 -1.53 2.52 17.80
CA ASP A 38 -0.81 2.35 19.06
C ASP A 38 0.62 2.88 18.93
N ASP A 39 1.39 2.78 20.05
CA ASP A 39 2.77 3.29 20.09
C ASP A 39 3.67 2.56 19.08
N GLU A 40 3.46 1.27 18.87
CA GLU A 40 4.25 0.50 17.92
C GLU A 40 3.99 0.98 16.48
N CYS A 41 2.73 1.22 16.14
CA CYS A 41 2.37 1.79 14.83
C CYS A 41 2.98 3.17 14.65
N LEU A 42 2.93 4.02 15.69
CA LEU A 42 3.52 5.36 15.64
C LEU A 42 5.03 5.29 15.41
N LYS A 43 5.72 4.35 16.07
CA LYS A 43 7.15 4.17 15.87
C LYS A 43 7.49 3.72 14.45
N ARG A 44 6.68 2.84 13.86
CA ARG A 44 6.86 2.39 12.48
C ARG A 44 6.63 3.53 11.50
N ILE A 45 5.58 4.31 11.70
CA ILE A 45 5.26 5.49 10.88
C ILE A 45 6.43 6.47 10.93
N GLU A 46 6.95 6.76 12.12
CA GLU A 46 8.07 7.68 12.29
C GLU A 46 9.34 7.16 11.62
N ARG A 47 9.61 5.85 11.72
CA ARG A 47 10.76 5.23 11.06
C ARG A 47 10.68 5.38 9.54
N HIS A 48 9.50 5.12 8.95
CA HIS A 48 9.28 5.28 7.52
C HIS A 48 9.41 6.74 7.09
N ARG A 49 8.92 7.66 7.93
CA ARG A 49 9.03 9.09 7.66
C ARG A 49 10.50 9.53 7.61
N LYS A 50 11.30 9.06 8.55
CA LYS A 50 12.74 9.35 8.58
C LYS A 50 13.46 8.77 7.37
N MET A 51 13.08 7.56 6.94
CA MET A 51 13.66 6.94 5.75
C MET A 51 13.42 7.76 4.50
N ARG A 52 12.25 8.42 4.40
CA ARG A 52 11.90 9.25 3.25
C ARG A 52 12.45 10.66 3.31
N ASP A 53 12.92 11.10 4.47
CA ASP A 53 13.36 12.48 4.68
C ASP A 53 14.49 12.82 3.71
N GLY A 54 14.37 13.95 3.04
CA GLY A 54 15.35 14.42 2.07
C GLY A 54 15.30 13.71 0.71
N LYS A 55 14.35 12.78 0.49
CA LYS A 55 14.26 12.04 -0.78
C LYS A 55 13.30 12.69 -1.79
N GLY A 56 12.62 13.76 -1.41
CA GLY A 56 11.76 14.50 -2.32
C GLY A 56 10.32 14.03 -2.41
N PHE A 57 9.88 13.14 -1.51
CA PHE A 57 8.49 12.70 -1.47
C PHE A 57 7.59 13.69 -0.73
N ARG A 58 6.43 13.95 -1.32
CA ARG A 58 5.33 14.59 -0.61
C ARG A 58 4.44 13.46 -0.05
N THR A 59 4.12 13.50 1.24
CA THR A 59 3.32 12.47 1.90
C THR A 59 1.86 12.86 1.93
N VAL A 60 0.99 11.93 1.52
CA VAL A 60 -0.45 12.01 1.68
C VAL A 60 -0.90 10.81 2.49
N GLU A 61 -1.61 11.06 3.59
CA GLU A 61 -2.20 9.98 4.39
C GLU A 61 -3.55 9.61 3.80
N CYS A 62 -3.74 8.34 3.49
CA CYS A 62 -5.00 7.81 2.98
C CYS A 62 -5.19 6.40 3.52
N TYR A 63 -6.19 6.23 4.37
CA TYR A 63 -6.36 4.97 5.09
C TYR A 63 -7.32 4.00 4.43
N THR A 64 -8.30 4.48 3.67
CA THR A 64 -9.34 3.62 3.09
C THR A 64 -9.67 3.95 1.64
N ASP A 65 -9.97 5.19 1.32
CA ASP A 65 -10.53 5.58 0.03
C ASP A 65 -9.51 6.34 -0.83
N LEU A 66 -8.87 5.62 -1.74
CA LEU A 66 -7.86 6.21 -2.62
C LEU A 66 -8.46 7.22 -3.59
N SER A 67 -9.78 7.21 -3.82
CA SER A 67 -10.43 8.19 -4.70
C SER A 67 -10.41 9.60 -4.12
N GLU A 68 -10.13 9.74 -2.83
CA GLU A 68 -9.94 11.04 -2.18
C GLU A 68 -8.65 11.72 -2.62
N ILE A 69 -7.71 10.96 -3.18
CA ILE A 69 -6.44 11.51 -3.69
C ILE A 69 -6.71 12.06 -5.08
N THR A 70 -6.81 13.38 -5.18
CA THR A 70 -7.06 14.08 -6.45
C THR A 70 -5.80 14.68 -7.05
N GLU A 71 -4.73 14.74 -6.27
CA GLU A 71 -3.46 15.29 -6.69
C GLU A 71 -2.80 14.40 -7.75
N SER A 72 -2.31 15.01 -8.83
CA SER A 72 -1.55 14.29 -9.84
C SER A 72 -0.07 14.31 -9.49
N ALA A 73 0.65 13.28 -9.91
CA ALA A 73 2.08 13.16 -9.71
C ALA A 73 2.69 12.38 -10.89
N ASP A 74 3.99 12.51 -11.06
CA ASP A 74 4.72 11.71 -12.05
C ASP A 74 4.89 10.28 -11.55
N THR A 75 5.13 10.12 -10.26
CA THR A 75 5.30 8.83 -9.60
C THR A 75 4.56 8.80 -8.27
N ILE A 76 3.76 7.77 -8.06
CA ILE A 76 3.08 7.52 -6.78
C ILE A 76 3.62 6.23 -6.19
N LEU A 77 4.07 6.31 -4.93
CA LEU A 77 4.46 5.14 -4.14
C LEU A 77 3.41 4.91 -3.06
N LEU A 78 2.73 3.77 -3.11
CA LEU A 78 1.74 3.38 -2.12
C LEU A 78 2.31 2.35 -1.16
N GLU A 79 2.36 2.69 0.10
CA GLU A 79 2.88 1.80 1.15
C GLU A 79 1.92 1.79 2.34
N CYS A 80 1.29 0.66 2.64
CA CYS A 80 1.37 -0.57 1.86
C CYS A 80 -0.04 -1.07 1.58
N MET A 81 -0.17 -1.94 0.60
CA MET A 81 -1.47 -2.51 0.22
C MET A 81 -2.06 -3.35 1.34
N SER A 82 -1.22 -4.02 2.13
CA SER A 82 -1.69 -4.84 3.26
C SER A 82 -2.44 -4.01 4.29
N ASN A 83 -1.90 -2.84 4.67
CA ASN A 83 -2.57 -1.94 5.60
C ASN A 83 -3.85 -1.37 5.01
N LEU A 84 -3.82 -0.97 3.74
CA LEU A 84 -5.01 -0.45 3.07
C LEU A 84 -6.13 -1.49 3.05
N THR A 85 -5.80 -2.73 2.70
CA THR A 85 -6.77 -3.83 2.65
C THR A 85 -7.40 -4.06 4.02
N ALA A 86 -6.59 -4.12 5.08
CA ALA A 86 -7.08 -4.29 6.44
C ALA A 86 -7.98 -3.12 6.85
N ASN A 87 -7.54 -1.90 6.57
CA ASN A 87 -8.32 -0.70 6.92
C ASN A 87 -9.70 -0.70 6.26
N VAL A 88 -9.76 -1.05 4.98
CA VAL A 88 -11.03 -1.10 4.24
C VAL A 88 -11.91 -2.23 4.76
N MET A 89 -11.33 -3.42 4.94
CA MET A 89 -12.08 -4.61 5.36
C MET A 89 -12.69 -4.43 6.75
N PHE A 90 -11.98 -3.82 7.69
CA PHE A 90 -12.45 -3.61 9.06
C PHE A 90 -13.15 -2.27 9.27
N SER A 91 -13.44 -1.53 8.19
CA SER A 91 -14.25 -0.32 8.26
C SER A 91 -15.74 -0.67 8.31
N ASP A 92 -16.57 0.28 8.72
CA ASP A 92 -18.02 0.09 8.83
C ASP A 92 -18.70 -0.16 7.49
N ASN A 93 -18.07 0.24 6.39
CA ASN A 93 -18.61 0.09 5.04
C ASN A 93 -17.60 -0.65 4.18
N ASN A 94 -17.54 -1.97 4.38
CA ASN A 94 -16.57 -2.83 3.69
C ASN A 94 -17.17 -3.58 2.48
N ASP A 95 -18.39 -3.26 2.08
CA ASP A 95 -19.01 -3.86 0.90
C ASP A 95 -18.19 -3.52 -0.35
N ASN A 96 -17.93 -4.52 -1.19
CA ASN A 96 -17.18 -4.34 -2.42
C ASN A 96 -15.74 -3.85 -2.18
N ALA A 97 -15.10 -4.32 -1.11
CA ALA A 97 -13.74 -3.89 -0.75
C ALA A 97 -12.74 -4.10 -1.90
N PHE A 98 -12.83 -5.25 -2.58
CA PHE A 98 -11.95 -5.54 -3.71
C PHE A 98 -12.10 -4.49 -4.81
N GLU A 99 -13.33 -4.23 -5.24
CA GLU A 99 -13.62 -3.27 -6.31
C GLU A 99 -13.22 -1.85 -5.92
N LYS A 100 -13.44 -1.46 -4.67
CA LYS A 100 -13.06 -0.14 -4.17
C LYS A 100 -11.55 0.06 -4.21
N ILE A 101 -10.80 -0.94 -3.77
CA ILE A 101 -9.33 -0.84 -3.71
C ILE A 101 -8.76 -0.83 -5.13
N ILE A 102 -9.16 -1.77 -5.97
CA ILE A 102 -8.65 -1.86 -7.33
C ILE A 102 -9.06 -0.61 -8.13
N GLY A 103 -10.33 -0.20 -8.03
CA GLY A 103 -10.81 1.02 -8.69
C GLY A 103 -10.07 2.27 -8.24
N GLY A 104 -9.77 2.37 -6.95
CA GLY A 104 -9.01 3.48 -6.41
C GLY A 104 -7.60 3.55 -6.98
N ILE A 105 -6.93 2.42 -7.09
CA ILE A 105 -5.58 2.36 -7.67
C ILE A 105 -5.61 2.76 -9.14
N LEU A 106 -6.58 2.26 -9.90
CA LEU A 106 -6.70 2.56 -11.33
C LEU A 106 -7.02 4.02 -11.59
N ASN A 107 -7.62 4.71 -10.63
CA ASN A 107 -7.98 6.13 -10.75
C ASN A 107 -6.91 7.08 -10.23
N LEU A 108 -5.81 6.58 -9.69
CA LEU A 108 -4.69 7.43 -9.29
C LEU A 108 -4.11 8.15 -10.50
N LYS A 109 -3.89 9.45 -10.34
CA LYS A 109 -3.45 10.32 -11.44
C LYS A 109 -1.93 10.37 -11.50
N SER A 110 -1.33 9.32 -12.01
CA SER A 110 0.13 9.23 -12.13
C SER A 110 0.52 8.36 -13.31
N GLU A 111 1.61 8.74 -13.96
CA GLU A 111 2.21 7.95 -15.03
C GLU A 111 2.83 6.67 -14.48
N ASN A 112 3.47 6.77 -13.31
CA ASN A 112 4.14 5.65 -12.66
C ASN A 112 3.53 5.37 -11.31
N ILE A 113 3.16 4.12 -11.05
CA ILE A 113 2.61 3.69 -9.76
C ILE A 113 3.44 2.52 -9.24
N VAL A 114 3.98 2.69 -8.03
CA VAL A 114 4.74 1.65 -7.33
C VAL A 114 3.93 1.27 -6.10
N VAL A 115 3.55 0.01 -6.00
CA VAL A 115 2.75 -0.50 -4.88
C VAL A 115 3.57 -1.50 -4.08
N VAL A 116 3.66 -1.27 -2.78
CA VAL A 116 4.30 -2.20 -1.83
C VAL A 116 3.21 -3.04 -1.19
N THR A 117 3.38 -4.34 -1.21
CA THR A 117 2.46 -5.27 -0.55
C THR A 117 3.24 -6.38 0.16
N ASN A 118 2.67 -6.89 1.25
CA ASN A 118 3.27 -8.02 1.95
C ASN A 118 2.85 -9.31 1.27
N GLU A 119 3.81 -10.23 1.17
CA GLU A 119 3.53 -11.59 0.76
C GLU A 119 2.94 -12.33 1.96
N ILE A 120 1.77 -12.93 1.76
CA ILE A 120 1.12 -13.74 2.77
C ILE A 120 1.33 -15.19 2.38
N SER A 121 2.19 -15.90 3.12
CA SER A 121 2.40 -17.31 2.93
C SER A 121 1.39 -18.09 3.77
N SER A 122 0.86 -19.19 3.18
CA SER A 122 0.10 -20.16 3.95
C SER A 122 1.11 -21.04 4.70
N ASP A 123 1.25 -20.79 5.99
CA ASP A 123 2.24 -21.47 6.83
C ASP A 123 1.64 -22.65 7.62
N GLY A 124 0.41 -23.01 7.32
CA GLY A 124 -0.28 -24.10 8.00
C GLY A 124 -0.90 -23.72 9.32
N ILE A 125 -0.84 -22.45 9.71
CA ILE A 125 -1.49 -21.96 10.92
C ILE A 125 -2.98 -21.78 10.65
N GLU A 126 -3.81 -22.20 11.59
CA GLU A 126 -5.25 -21.94 11.51
C GLU A 126 -5.53 -20.51 11.98
N TYR A 127 -6.17 -19.73 11.11
CA TYR A 127 -6.59 -18.38 11.40
C TYR A 127 -8.10 -18.36 11.70
N ASP A 128 -8.55 -17.34 12.43
CA ASP A 128 -9.98 -17.10 12.63
C ASP A 128 -10.66 -16.67 11.30
N GLY A 129 -11.99 -16.60 11.30
CA GLY A 129 -12.75 -16.29 10.09
C GLY A 129 -12.41 -14.94 9.48
N GLU A 130 -12.22 -13.91 10.33
CA GLU A 130 -11.89 -12.57 9.86
C GLU A 130 -10.49 -12.51 9.25
N THR A 131 -9.53 -13.17 9.87
CA THR A 131 -8.16 -13.23 9.35
C THR A 131 -8.12 -13.99 8.03
N LYS A 132 -8.87 -15.09 7.90
CA LYS A 132 -8.99 -15.83 6.65
C LYS A 132 -9.59 -14.97 5.54
N MET A 133 -10.61 -14.17 5.83
CA MET A 133 -11.21 -13.26 4.87
C MET A 133 -10.20 -12.20 4.42
N TYR A 134 -9.44 -11.65 5.35
CA TYR A 134 -8.38 -10.69 5.05
C TYR A 134 -7.32 -11.29 4.13
N ILE A 135 -6.82 -12.48 4.45
CA ILE A 135 -5.81 -13.17 3.65
C ILE A 135 -6.34 -13.45 2.23
N SER A 136 -7.59 -13.90 2.14
CA SER A 136 -8.24 -14.17 0.84
C SER A 136 -8.37 -12.89 0.02
N LEU A 137 -8.83 -11.81 0.63
CA LEU A 137 -9.00 -10.53 -0.06
C LEU A 137 -7.66 -9.98 -0.54
N LEU A 138 -6.65 -9.96 0.33
CA LEU A 138 -5.33 -9.46 -0.03
C LEU A 138 -4.71 -10.31 -1.14
N GLY A 139 -4.88 -11.63 -1.09
CA GLY A 139 -4.41 -12.53 -2.15
C GLY A 139 -5.05 -12.22 -3.50
N ARG A 140 -6.36 -11.97 -3.52
CA ARG A 140 -7.07 -11.57 -4.75
C ARG A 140 -6.58 -10.24 -5.28
N ILE A 141 -6.36 -9.27 -4.40
CA ILE A 141 -5.83 -7.96 -4.77
C ILE A 141 -4.42 -8.10 -5.35
N ASN A 142 -3.55 -8.82 -4.66
CA ASN A 142 -2.18 -9.02 -5.14
C ASN A 142 -2.15 -9.72 -6.50
N SER A 143 -3.02 -10.70 -6.71
CA SER A 143 -3.14 -11.39 -7.99
C SER A 143 -3.59 -10.45 -9.10
N ALA A 144 -4.60 -9.62 -8.82
CA ALA A 144 -5.11 -8.65 -9.79
C ALA A 144 -4.05 -7.61 -10.14
N LEU A 145 -3.29 -7.11 -9.14
CA LEU A 145 -2.24 -6.13 -9.36
C LEU A 145 -1.06 -6.72 -10.13
N SER A 146 -0.68 -7.95 -9.85
CA SER A 146 0.43 -8.60 -10.54
C SER A 146 0.17 -8.77 -12.04
N LYS A 147 -1.09 -8.89 -12.45
CA LYS A 147 -1.46 -8.99 -13.86
C LYS A 147 -1.28 -7.67 -14.61
N ARG A 148 -1.22 -6.56 -13.88
CA ARG A 148 -1.02 -5.21 -14.46
C ARG A 148 0.42 -4.75 -14.43
N ALA A 149 1.23 -5.39 -13.65
CA ALA A 149 2.64 -5.04 -13.49
C ALA A 149 3.50 -5.46 -14.69
#